data_7322c76b759ef7079359d315efc8bf54
#
_entry.id   7322c76b759ef7079359d315efc8bf54
#
_cell.length_a   1.000
_cell.length_b   1.000
_cell.length_c   1.000
_cell.angle_alpha   90.00
_cell.angle_beta   90.00
_cell.angle_gamma   90.00
#
_symmetry.space_group_name_H-M   'P 1'
#
loop_
_entity.id
_entity.type
_entity.pdbx_description
1 polymer ?
#
loop_
_entity_poly.entity_id
_entity_poly.type
_entity_poly.pdbx_seq_one_letter_code
_entity_poly.pdbx_strand_id
1 'polypeptide(L)'
;MSDVVDPHDIRKTFHDDLDEITNQLVAMAALVTETIPRVTETLLAVDLAEAQAIIADDDILDGLMVEVEESCYRVLALQQPMAGDMRAIVAAIRMVSEIERSGDLAVNIAKATRRIYGITITPRLRGLIASMGEEAARLYRLAIQAYADGDAPMAAALDDLDDRLDSLHRDYIAEIFAAHDEERLTLQEGVQLALIGRYYERIGDHAVNIGERVRYMVTGWMPEQKGA
;
A
#
# COMPACT_ATOMS: atom_id res chain seq x y z
N MET A 1 21.70 -34.04 31.06
CA MET A 1 20.38 -33.56 31.48
C MET A 1 19.83 -32.83 30.28
N SER A 2 18.92 -33.43 29.55
CA SER A 2 18.23 -32.75 28.44
C SER A 2 17.15 -31.87 29.08
N ASP A 3 17.30 -30.57 28.97
CA ASP A 3 16.24 -29.63 29.30
C ASP A 3 15.03 -29.98 28.41
N VAL A 4 14.02 -30.57 29.00
CA VAL A 4 12.71 -30.78 28.35
C VAL A 4 12.04 -29.40 28.38
N VAL A 5 12.11 -28.70 27.25
CA VAL A 5 11.38 -27.43 27.09
C VAL A 5 9.88 -27.72 27.23
N ASP A 6 9.21 -27.00 28.11
CA ASP A 6 7.77 -27.17 28.36
C ASP A 6 7.00 -26.88 27.05
N PRO A 7 6.12 -27.77 26.57
CA PRO A 7 5.30 -27.51 25.38
C PRO A 7 4.45 -26.21 25.48
N HIS A 8 4.16 -25.77 26.69
CA HIS A 8 3.43 -24.52 26.95
C HIS A 8 4.32 -23.30 26.64
N ASP A 9 5.60 -23.36 26.97
CA ASP A 9 6.55 -22.28 26.68
C ASP A 9 6.84 -22.15 25.17
N ILE A 10 6.94 -23.28 24.46
CA ILE A 10 7.11 -23.28 23.00
C ILE A 10 5.94 -22.60 22.31
N ARG A 11 4.71 -22.90 22.73
CA ARG A 11 3.49 -22.33 22.14
C ARG A 11 3.34 -20.84 22.45
N LYS A 12 3.75 -20.41 23.62
CA LYS A 12 3.76 -18.99 23.99
C LYS A 12 4.75 -18.21 23.13
N THR A 13 5.98 -18.68 23.01
CA THR A 13 7.01 -18.07 22.16
C THR A 13 6.55 -17.96 20.71
N PHE A 14 5.82 -18.95 20.21
CA PHE A 14 5.28 -18.94 18.85
C PHE A 14 4.22 -17.82 18.63
N HIS A 15 3.31 -17.59 19.61
CA HIS A 15 2.34 -16.50 19.52
C HIS A 15 3.02 -15.14 19.62
N ASP A 16 4.03 -15.01 20.49
CA ASP A 16 4.83 -13.80 20.62
C ASP A 16 5.54 -13.47 19.28
N ASP A 17 6.05 -14.49 18.55
CA ASP A 17 6.65 -14.32 17.21
C ASP A 17 5.62 -13.87 16.16
N LEU A 18 4.39 -14.38 16.19
CA LEU A 18 3.31 -13.95 15.28
C LEU A 18 2.86 -12.51 15.55
N ASP A 19 2.76 -12.14 16.83
CA ASP A 19 2.42 -10.79 17.25
C ASP A 19 3.52 -9.79 16.81
N GLU A 20 4.79 -10.19 16.89
CA GLU A 20 5.92 -9.39 16.41
C GLU A 20 5.83 -9.16 14.89
N ILE A 21 5.58 -10.20 14.09
CA ILE A 21 5.39 -10.08 12.64
C ILE A 21 4.23 -9.11 12.33
N THR A 22 3.12 -9.22 13.07
CA THR A 22 1.97 -8.33 12.92
C THR A 22 2.35 -6.88 13.20
N ASN A 23 3.07 -6.64 14.29
CA ASN A 23 3.53 -5.30 14.68
C ASN A 23 4.49 -4.70 13.65
N GLN A 24 5.43 -5.48 13.13
CA GLN A 24 6.36 -5.07 12.08
C GLN A 24 5.62 -4.69 10.79
N LEU A 25 4.64 -5.50 10.36
CA LEU A 25 3.81 -5.19 9.19
C LEU A 25 2.99 -3.91 9.37
N VAL A 26 2.38 -3.73 10.54
CA VAL A 26 1.61 -2.50 10.84
C VAL A 26 2.54 -1.28 10.85
N ALA A 27 3.74 -1.40 11.42
CA ALA A 27 4.72 -0.32 11.41
C ALA A 27 5.18 0.05 9.99
N MET A 28 5.49 -0.96 9.15
CA MET A 28 5.84 -0.78 7.75
C MET A 28 4.71 -0.08 6.97
N ALA A 29 3.46 -0.52 7.18
CA ALA A 29 2.30 0.05 6.52
C ALA A 29 1.96 1.47 7.01
N ALA A 30 2.27 1.81 8.26
CA ALA A 30 2.11 3.16 8.79
C ALA A 30 2.99 4.16 8.03
N LEU A 31 4.24 3.81 7.71
CA LEU A 31 5.13 4.65 6.90
C LEU A 31 4.51 4.98 5.54
N VAL A 32 3.97 3.98 4.84
CA VAL A 32 3.30 4.19 3.55
C VAL A 32 2.04 5.06 3.72
N THR A 33 1.25 4.81 4.77
CA THR A 33 0.04 5.58 5.07
C THR A 33 0.34 7.06 5.30
N GLU A 34 1.48 7.38 5.94
CA GLU A 34 1.94 8.75 6.16
C GLU A 34 2.55 9.36 4.89
N THR A 35 3.21 8.55 4.07
CA THR A 35 3.88 9.02 2.85
C THR A 35 2.87 9.44 1.76
N ILE A 36 1.71 8.80 1.64
CA ILE A 36 0.72 9.11 0.59
C ILE A 36 0.23 10.57 0.66
N PRO A 37 -0.29 11.10 1.79
CA PRO A 37 -0.66 12.51 1.87
C PRO A 37 0.54 13.44 1.75
N ARG A 38 1.69 13.11 2.37
CA ARG A 38 2.93 13.88 2.30
C ARG A 38 3.40 14.07 0.86
N VAL A 39 3.44 13.01 0.05
CA VAL A 39 3.83 13.09 -1.36
C VAL A 39 2.80 13.84 -2.22
N THR A 40 1.52 13.76 -1.87
CA THR A 40 0.46 14.52 -2.56
C THR A 40 0.63 16.03 -2.35
N GLU A 41 0.87 16.45 -1.11
CA GLU A 41 1.17 17.86 -0.79
C GLU A 41 2.44 18.34 -1.49
N THR A 42 3.50 17.53 -1.44
CA THR A 42 4.78 17.77 -2.12
C THR A 42 4.60 17.98 -3.62
N LEU A 43 3.82 17.12 -4.27
CA LEU A 43 3.51 17.21 -5.69
C LEU A 43 2.74 18.48 -6.01
N LEU A 44 1.71 18.82 -5.23
CA LEU A 44 0.88 19.99 -5.44
C LEU A 44 1.62 21.31 -5.14
N ALA A 45 2.55 21.32 -4.19
CA ALA A 45 3.42 22.46 -3.90
C ALA A 45 4.61 22.55 -4.87
N VAL A 46 4.88 21.49 -5.65
CA VAL A 46 6.10 21.32 -6.47
C VAL A 46 7.37 21.51 -5.63
N ASP A 47 7.36 20.96 -4.39
CA ASP A 47 8.47 21.04 -3.46
C ASP A 47 9.53 19.98 -3.81
N LEU A 48 10.60 20.44 -4.47
CA LEU A 48 11.69 19.55 -4.91
C LEU A 48 12.56 19.07 -3.74
N ALA A 49 12.66 19.84 -2.65
CA ALA A 49 13.46 19.46 -1.49
C ALA A 49 12.76 18.33 -0.72
N GLU A 50 11.47 18.48 -0.48
CA GLU A 50 10.65 17.46 0.16
C GLU A 50 10.51 16.21 -0.71
N ALA A 51 10.38 16.36 -2.03
CA ALA A 51 10.40 15.23 -2.96
C ALA A 51 11.71 14.42 -2.86
N GLN A 52 12.85 15.10 -2.69
CA GLN A 52 14.14 14.43 -2.49
C GLN A 52 14.21 13.71 -1.15
N ALA A 53 13.64 14.27 -0.09
CA ALA A 53 13.58 13.62 1.24
C ALA A 53 12.75 12.33 1.17
N ILE A 54 11.55 12.37 0.57
CA ILE A 54 10.71 11.19 0.37
C ILE A 54 11.45 10.08 -0.41
N ILE A 55 12.18 10.45 -1.47
CA ILE A 55 12.96 9.47 -2.25
C ILE A 55 14.10 8.86 -1.42
N ALA A 56 14.71 9.61 -0.51
CA ALA A 56 15.79 9.11 0.33
C ALA A 56 15.29 8.22 1.48
N ASP A 57 14.04 8.40 1.91
CA ASP A 57 13.42 7.60 2.97
C ASP A 57 13.04 6.17 2.50
N ASP A 58 13.09 5.87 1.19
CA ASP A 58 12.70 4.60 0.58
C ASP A 58 13.51 3.40 1.12
N ASP A 59 14.81 3.57 1.32
CA ASP A 59 15.69 2.54 1.88
C ASP A 59 15.22 2.02 3.26
N ILE A 60 14.46 2.82 4.01
CA ILE A 60 13.91 2.42 5.32
C ILE A 60 12.82 1.36 5.14
N LEU A 61 11.94 1.55 4.15
CA LEU A 61 10.86 0.62 3.85
C LEU A 61 11.42 -0.72 3.34
N ASP A 62 12.43 -0.67 2.48
CA ASP A 62 13.13 -1.86 1.98
C ASP A 62 13.78 -2.66 3.11
N GLY A 63 14.40 -1.98 4.07
CA GLY A 63 14.97 -2.60 5.26
C GLY A 63 13.93 -3.35 6.09
N LEU A 64 12.79 -2.71 6.36
CA LEU A 64 11.68 -3.32 7.09
C LEU A 64 11.07 -4.52 6.35
N MET A 65 10.96 -4.45 5.02
CA MET A 65 10.51 -5.57 4.20
C MET A 65 11.37 -6.81 4.47
N VAL A 66 12.68 -6.68 4.40
CA VAL A 66 13.62 -7.80 4.65
C VAL A 66 13.46 -8.35 6.06
N GLU A 67 13.34 -7.48 7.08
CA GLU A 67 13.17 -7.88 8.48
C GLU A 67 11.90 -8.71 8.69
N VAL A 68 10.77 -8.30 8.10
CA VAL A 68 9.49 -9.03 8.19
C VAL A 68 9.58 -10.37 7.49
N GLU A 69 10.16 -10.42 6.28
CA GLU A 69 10.34 -11.67 5.54
C GLU A 69 11.22 -12.66 6.31
N GLU A 70 12.34 -12.20 6.86
CA GLU A 70 13.23 -13.05 7.69
C GLU A 70 12.52 -13.57 8.94
N SER A 71 11.69 -12.75 9.59
CA SER A 71 10.88 -13.17 10.74
C SER A 71 9.88 -14.25 10.34
N CYS A 72 9.18 -14.09 9.22
CA CYS A 72 8.27 -15.09 8.67
C CYS A 72 8.97 -16.41 8.36
N TYR A 73 10.12 -16.37 7.66
CA TYR A 73 10.90 -17.56 7.32
C TYR A 73 11.44 -18.29 8.56
N ARG A 74 11.87 -17.55 9.57
CA ARG A 74 12.32 -18.09 10.85
C ARG A 74 11.22 -18.88 11.54
N VAL A 75 10.02 -18.31 11.63
CA VAL A 75 8.86 -18.96 12.24
C VAL A 75 8.46 -20.22 11.47
N LEU A 76 8.41 -20.15 10.13
CA LEU A 76 8.14 -21.33 9.29
C LEU A 76 9.15 -22.45 9.49
N ALA A 77 10.44 -22.12 9.62
CA ALA A 77 11.51 -23.10 9.76
C ALA A 77 11.53 -23.77 11.14
N LEU A 78 11.21 -23.04 12.21
CA LEU A 78 11.42 -23.49 13.58
C LEU A 78 10.15 -24.04 14.25
N GLN A 79 8.96 -23.55 13.88
CA GLN A 79 7.73 -23.75 14.68
C GLN A 79 6.70 -24.70 14.05
N GLN A 80 6.86 -25.10 12.80
CA GLN A 80 5.91 -25.98 12.06
C GLN A 80 4.44 -25.53 12.23
N PRO A 81 4.09 -24.27 11.84
CA PRO A 81 2.78 -23.71 12.05
C PRO A 81 1.67 -24.52 11.36
N MET A 82 0.50 -24.57 11.96
CA MET A 82 -0.63 -25.35 11.44
C MET A 82 -1.84 -24.47 11.13
N ALA A 83 -2.59 -24.86 10.12
CA ALA A 83 -3.89 -24.29 9.76
C ALA A 83 -3.93 -22.75 9.76
N GLY A 84 -4.53 -22.14 10.79
CA GLY A 84 -4.69 -20.69 10.91
C GLY A 84 -3.35 -19.93 10.95
N ASP A 85 -2.41 -20.44 11.73
CA ASP A 85 -1.09 -19.81 11.90
C ASP A 85 -0.29 -19.82 10.59
N MET A 86 -0.36 -20.92 9.84
CA MET A 86 0.22 -21.00 8.49
C MET A 86 -0.39 -19.96 7.55
N ARG A 87 -1.72 -19.77 7.59
CA ARG A 87 -2.37 -18.75 6.76
C ARG A 87 -1.94 -17.34 7.14
N ALA A 88 -1.79 -17.05 8.44
CA ALA A 88 -1.32 -15.75 8.91
C ALA A 88 0.08 -15.42 8.36
N ILE A 89 1.01 -16.35 8.46
CA ILE A 89 2.38 -16.15 7.95
C ILE A 89 2.39 -16.00 6.41
N VAL A 90 1.64 -16.83 5.69
CA VAL A 90 1.55 -16.74 4.22
C VAL A 90 0.91 -15.41 3.80
N ALA A 91 -0.11 -14.95 4.52
CA ALA A 91 -0.72 -13.64 4.30
C ALA A 91 0.30 -12.52 4.55
N ALA A 92 1.05 -12.58 5.66
CA ALA A 92 2.09 -11.62 6.01
C ALA A 92 3.15 -11.48 4.90
N ILE A 93 3.73 -12.59 4.43
CA ILE A 93 4.72 -12.60 3.34
C ILE A 93 4.16 -11.95 2.06
N ARG A 94 2.90 -12.19 1.73
CA ARG A 94 2.27 -11.58 0.55
C ARG A 94 1.98 -10.09 0.75
N MET A 95 1.56 -9.71 1.95
CA MET A 95 1.26 -8.32 2.30
C MET A 95 2.51 -7.43 2.29
N VAL A 96 3.64 -7.94 2.75
CA VAL A 96 4.93 -7.22 2.70
C VAL A 96 5.20 -6.68 1.30
N SER A 97 5.05 -7.52 0.27
CA SER A 97 5.25 -7.10 -1.12
C SER A 97 4.22 -6.07 -1.61
N GLU A 98 2.96 -6.14 -1.14
CA GLU A 98 1.94 -5.14 -1.50
C GLU A 98 2.25 -3.79 -0.83
N ILE A 99 2.78 -3.81 0.39
CA ILE A 99 3.14 -2.60 1.14
C ILE A 99 4.36 -1.92 0.51
N GLU A 100 5.41 -2.66 0.20
CA GLU A 100 6.60 -2.14 -0.47
C GLU A 100 6.25 -1.51 -1.82
N ARG A 101 5.47 -2.20 -2.67
CA ARG A 101 5.02 -1.66 -3.96
C ARG A 101 4.21 -0.37 -3.82
N SER A 102 3.43 -0.23 -2.75
CA SER A 102 2.71 1.01 -2.48
C SER A 102 3.65 2.15 -2.11
N GLY A 103 4.71 1.86 -1.36
CA GLY A 103 5.82 2.79 -1.08
C GLY A 103 6.52 3.24 -2.36
N ASP A 104 6.91 2.29 -3.20
CA ASP A 104 7.51 2.53 -4.52
C ASP A 104 6.65 3.47 -5.39
N LEU A 105 5.33 3.29 -5.38
CA LEU A 105 4.42 4.18 -6.12
C LEU A 105 4.40 5.59 -5.54
N ALA A 106 4.43 5.75 -4.22
CA ALA A 106 4.54 7.04 -3.57
C ALA A 106 5.89 7.73 -3.93
N VAL A 107 6.98 6.98 -3.92
CA VAL A 107 8.29 7.47 -4.39
C VAL A 107 8.26 7.85 -5.88
N ASN A 108 7.52 7.12 -6.71
CA ASN A 108 7.35 7.48 -8.12
C ASN A 108 6.55 8.78 -8.30
N ILE A 109 5.58 9.07 -7.41
CA ILE A 109 4.90 10.38 -7.37
C ILE A 109 5.89 11.48 -6.97
N ALA A 110 6.75 11.25 -5.95
CA ALA A 110 7.80 12.19 -5.57
C ALA A 110 8.79 12.44 -6.74
N LYS A 111 9.20 11.39 -7.46
CA LYS A 111 10.03 11.52 -8.67
C LYS A 111 9.31 12.30 -9.77
N ALA A 112 7.97 12.17 -9.88
CA ALA A 112 7.18 12.90 -10.85
C ALA A 112 7.13 14.41 -10.54
N THR A 113 7.22 14.84 -9.28
CA THR A 113 7.29 16.26 -8.90
C THR A 113 8.40 17.00 -9.66
N ARG A 114 9.55 16.35 -9.88
CA ARG A 114 10.65 16.91 -10.67
C ARG A 114 10.33 17.02 -12.17
N ARG A 115 9.56 16.08 -12.69
CA ARG A 115 9.21 16.01 -14.12
C ARG A 115 8.15 17.03 -14.50
N ILE A 116 7.31 17.41 -13.53
CA ILE A 116 6.27 18.43 -13.74
C ILE A 116 6.73 19.84 -13.34
N TYR A 117 8.00 20.00 -12.94
CA TYR A 117 8.52 21.32 -12.60
C TYR A 117 8.40 22.27 -13.79
N GLY A 118 7.74 23.41 -13.55
CA GLY A 118 7.44 24.40 -14.59
C GLY A 118 6.14 24.15 -15.37
N ILE A 119 5.44 23.02 -15.14
CA ILE A 119 4.11 22.77 -15.72
C ILE A 119 3.06 23.54 -14.90
N THR A 120 2.17 24.24 -15.59
CA THR A 120 1.02 24.90 -14.97
C THR A 120 -0.14 23.92 -14.88
N ILE A 121 -0.34 23.32 -13.70
CA ILE A 121 -1.47 22.41 -13.46
C ILE A 121 -2.73 23.23 -13.21
N THR A 122 -3.80 22.96 -13.97
CA THR A 122 -5.08 23.66 -13.83
C THR A 122 -5.69 23.45 -12.43
N PRO A 123 -6.49 24.38 -11.91
CA PRO A 123 -7.13 24.21 -10.59
C PRO A 123 -7.96 22.92 -10.49
N ARG A 124 -8.60 22.50 -11.58
CA ARG A 124 -9.39 21.27 -11.61
C ARG A 124 -8.52 20.02 -11.52
N LEU A 125 -7.43 19.93 -12.28
CA LEU A 125 -6.47 18.85 -12.18
C LEU A 125 -5.83 18.79 -10.78
N ARG A 126 -5.50 19.93 -10.17
CA ARG A 126 -5.01 20.00 -8.80
C ARG A 126 -6.00 19.42 -7.79
N GLY A 127 -7.28 19.79 -7.94
CA GLY A 127 -8.35 19.25 -7.09
C GLY A 127 -8.52 17.74 -7.23
N LEU A 128 -8.45 17.21 -8.46
CA LEU A 128 -8.54 15.78 -8.71
C LEU A 128 -7.32 15.01 -8.14
N ILE A 129 -6.10 15.56 -8.26
CA ILE A 129 -4.89 14.97 -7.62
C ILE A 129 -5.09 14.92 -6.10
N ALA A 130 -5.53 16.02 -5.48
CA ALA A 130 -5.78 16.06 -4.04
C ALA A 130 -6.79 14.98 -3.62
N SER A 131 -7.93 14.89 -4.35
CA SER A 131 -8.98 13.90 -4.06
C SER A 131 -8.51 12.45 -4.25
N MET A 132 -7.70 12.17 -5.27
CA MET A 132 -7.11 10.83 -5.45
C MET A 132 -6.14 10.49 -4.31
N GLY A 133 -5.30 11.43 -3.89
CA GLY A 133 -4.40 11.23 -2.76
C GLY A 133 -5.12 10.97 -1.44
N GLU A 134 -6.18 11.73 -1.16
CA GLU A 134 -7.04 11.51 0.03
C GLU A 134 -7.71 10.13 0.00
N GLU A 135 -8.26 9.74 -1.15
CA GLU A 135 -8.97 8.47 -1.30
C GLU A 135 -8.01 7.28 -1.23
N ALA A 136 -6.86 7.34 -1.89
CA ALA A 136 -5.82 6.33 -1.80
C ALA A 136 -5.34 6.14 -0.34
N ALA A 137 -5.07 7.24 0.37
CA ALA A 137 -4.69 7.19 1.79
C ALA A 137 -5.81 6.62 2.68
N ARG A 138 -7.08 6.92 2.36
CA ARG A 138 -8.24 6.37 3.08
C ARG A 138 -8.35 4.86 2.90
N LEU A 139 -8.32 4.38 1.66
CA LEU A 139 -8.39 2.96 1.33
C LEU A 139 -7.25 2.18 1.99
N TYR A 140 -6.03 2.70 1.87
CA TYR A 140 -4.85 2.08 2.45
C TYR A 140 -4.96 1.94 3.97
N ARG A 141 -5.41 3.00 4.66
CA ARG A 141 -5.63 2.98 6.12
C ARG A 141 -6.69 1.94 6.52
N LEU A 142 -7.79 1.84 5.78
CA LEU A 142 -8.84 0.84 6.02
C LEU A 142 -8.33 -0.58 5.83
N ALA A 143 -7.50 -0.82 4.82
CA ALA A 143 -6.89 -2.13 4.57
C ALA A 143 -5.99 -2.57 5.74
N ILE A 144 -5.17 -1.66 6.26
CA ILE A 144 -4.27 -1.94 7.39
C ILE A 144 -5.06 -2.11 8.69
N GLN A 145 -6.10 -1.31 8.91
CA GLN A 145 -6.98 -1.49 10.06
C GLN A 145 -7.69 -2.85 10.02
N ALA A 146 -8.23 -3.24 8.85
CA ALA A 146 -8.83 -4.56 8.67
C ALA A 146 -7.85 -5.70 8.98
N TYR A 147 -6.55 -5.53 8.65
CA TYR A 147 -5.51 -6.49 9.02
C TYR A 147 -5.29 -6.53 10.54
N ALA A 148 -5.07 -5.38 11.17
CA ALA A 148 -4.80 -5.30 12.60
C ALA A 148 -5.94 -5.88 13.45
N ASP A 149 -7.19 -5.67 13.02
CA ASP A 149 -8.39 -6.12 13.72
C ASP A 149 -8.86 -7.53 13.30
N GLY A 150 -8.27 -8.11 12.25
CA GLY A 150 -8.75 -9.36 11.64
C GLY A 150 -10.17 -9.22 11.06
N ASP A 151 -10.54 -8.03 10.57
CA ASP A 151 -11.89 -7.70 10.09
C ASP A 151 -12.09 -8.14 8.62
N ALA A 152 -12.50 -9.39 8.43
CA ALA A 152 -12.80 -9.93 7.10
C ALA A 152 -13.97 -9.23 6.37
N PRO A 153 -15.07 -8.82 7.02
CA PRO A 153 -16.09 -7.95 6.41
C PRO A 153 -15.56 -6.64 5.87
N MET A 154 -14.78 -5.88 6.64
CA MET A 154 -14.16 -4.63 6.19
C MET A 154 -13.20 -4.90 5.02
N ALA A 155 -12.37 -5.92 5.14
CA ALA A 155 -11.45 -6.34 4.07
C ALA A 155 -12.19 -6.71 2.77
N ALA A 156 -13.39 -7.29 2.86
CA ALA A 156 -14.21 -7.60 1.69
C ALA A 156 -14.84 -6.37 1.05
N ALA A 157 -15.10 -5.31 1.83
CA ALA A 157 -15.71 -4.08 1.33
C ALA A 157 -14.73 -3.17 0.57
N LEU A 158 -13.41 -3.42 0.67
CA LEU A 158 -12.39 -2.57 0.01
C LEU A 158 -12.55 -2.54 -1.52
N ASP A 159 -12.93 -3.64 -2.13
CA ASP A 159 -13.19 -3.76 -3.59
C ASP A 159 -14.25 -2.74 -4.03
N ASP A 160 -15.41 -2.70 -3.35
CA ASP A 160 -16.48 -1.75 -3.63
C ASP A 160 -16.08 -0.30 -3.29
N LEU A 161 -15.23 -0.11 -2.26
CA LEU A 161 -14.78 1.22 -1.84
C LEU A 161 -13.77 1.83 -2.81
N ASP A 162 -13.01 1.02 -3.52
CA ASP A 162 -12.03 1.44 -4.53
C ASP A 162 -12.70 2.04 -5.79
N ASP A 163 -13.93 1.68 -6.11
CA ASP A 163 -14.71 2.24 -7.22
C ASP A 163 -14.69 3.78 -7.25
N ARG A 164 -14.57 4.41 -6.08
CA ARG A 164 -14.47 5.86 -5.97
C ARG A 164 -13.13 6.40 -6.48
N LEU A 165 -12.02 5.75 -6.15
CA LEU A 165 -10.71 6.12 -6.65
C LEU A 165 -10.62 5.91 -8.16
N ASP A 166 -11.17 4.83 -8.65
CA ASP A 166 -11.30 4.54 -10.08
C ASP A 166 -12.11 5.61 -10.83
N SER A 167 -13.19 6.09 -10.21
CA SER A 167 -13.99 7.16 -10.80
C SER A 167 -13.21 8.47 -10.85
N LEU A 168 -12.49 8.83 -9.77
CA LEU A 168 -11.61 10.00 -9.73
C LEU A 168 -10.51 9.92 -10.79
N HIS A 169 -9.91 8.74 -10.96
CA HIS A 169 -8.89 8.52 -11.98
C HIS A 169 -9.45 8.71 -13.39
N ARG A 170 -10.65 8.17 -13.69
CA ARG A 170 -11.32 8.38 -14.98
C ARG A 170 -11.60 9.86 -15.25
N ASP A 171 -12.11 10.60 -14.25
CA ASP A 171 -12.37 12.03 -14.36
C ASP A 171 -11.06 12.81 -14.56
N TYR A 172 -9.98 12.40 -13.90
CA TYR A 172 -8.66 13.00 -14.03
C TYR A 172 -8.10 12.84 -15.46
N ILE A 173 -8.19 11.64 -16.02
CA ILE A 173 -7.77 11.40 -17.40
C ILE A 173 -8.60 12.20 -18.39
N ALA A 174 -9.92 12.27 -18.21
CA ALA A 174 -10.80 13.10 -19.05
C ALA A 174 -10.42 14.58 -18.99
N GLU A 175 -10.09 15.11 -17.81
CA GLU A 175 -9.65 16.51 -17.64
C GLU A 175 -8.29 16.78 -18.30
N ILE A 176 -7.36 15.82 -18.32
CA ILE A 176 -6.08 15.94 -19.03
C ILE A 176 -6.34 16.12 -20.53
N PHE A 177 -7.23 15.31 -21.13
CA PHE A 177 -7.58 15.45 -22.54
C PHE A 177 -8.25 16.81 -22.82
N ALA A 178 -9.19 17.23 -21.99
CA ALA A 178 -9.85 18.52 -22.14
C ALA A 178 -8.85 19.70 -22.05
N ALA A 179 -7.91 19.64 -21.12
CA ALA A 179 -6.86 20.64 -20.98
C ALA A 179 -5.87 20.66 -22.16
N HIS A 180 -5.65 19.51 -22.79
CA HIS A 180 -4.83 19.42 -24.01
C HIS A 180 -5.57 20.01 -25.21
N ASP A 181 -6.84 19.68 -25.41
CA ASP A 181 -7.66 20.20 -26.52
C ASP A 181 -7.85 21.73 -26.44
N GLU A 182 -7.83 22.28 -25.24
CA GLU A 182 -7.84 23.72 -24.99
C GLU A 182 -6.45 24.38 -25.04
N GLU A 183 -5.43 23.68 -25.51
CA GLU A 183 -4.04 24.15 -25.62
C GLU A 183 -3.41 24.59 -24.27
N ARG A 184 -3.97 24.13 -23.14
CA ARG A 184 -3.43 24.42 -21.79
C ARG A 184 -2.38 23.44 -21.32
N LEU A 185 -2.26 22.29 -22.00
CA LEU A 185 -1.25 21.25 -21.76
C LEU A 185 -0.70 20.74 -23.09
N THR A 186 0.60 20.56 -23.16
CA THR A 186 1.23 19.81 -24.24
C THR A 186 0.98 18.30 -24.05
N LEU A 187 1.10 17.52 -25.11
CA LEU A 187 0.99 16.05 -25.04
C LEU A 187 1.99 15.47 -24.04
N GLN A 188 3.22 15.98 -23.99
CA GLN A 188 4.25 15.49 -23.09
C GLN A 188 3.87 15.74 -21.60
N GLU A 189 3.35 16.91 -21.30
CA GLU A 189 2.86 17.26 -19.96
C GLU A 189 1.68 16.37 -19.57
N GLY A 190 0.72 16.15 -20.49
CA GLY A 190 -0.41 15.26 -20.29
C GLY A 190 0.00 13.83 -19.95
N VAL A 191 1.01 13.30 -20.63
CA VAL A 191 1.57 11.96 -20.33
C VAL A 191 2.17 11.89 -18.92
N GLN A 192 2.92 12.92 -18.48
CA GLN A 192 3.47 12.94 -17.11
C GLN A 192 2.37 13.00 -16.06
N LEU A 193 1.33 13.80 -16.28
CA LEU A 193 0.18 13.88 -15.39
C LEU A 193 -0.60 12.55 -15.36
N ALA A 194 -0.82 11.91 -16.51
CA ALA A 194 -1.52 10.62 -16.57
C ALA A 194 -0.80 9.52 -15.76
N LEU A 195 0.55 9.49 -15.79
CA LEU A 195 1.33 8.56 -14.95
C LEU A 195 1.11 8.79 -13.46
N ILE A 196 0.98 10.05 -13.02
CA ILE A 196 0.69 10.39 -11.62
C ILE A 196 -0.67 9.80 -11.20
N GLY A 197 -1.71 9.98 -12.02
CA GLY A 197 -3.02 9.39 -11.76
C GLY A 197 -2.97 7.87 -11.65
N ARG A 198 -2.20 7.22 -12.54
CA ARG A 198 -2.02 5.77 -12.50
C ARG A 198 -1.30 5.29 -11.22
N TYR A 199 -0.38 6.07 -10.66
CA TYR A 199 0.26 5.69 -9.41
C TYR A 199 -0.72 5.68 -8.24
N TYR A 200 -1.61 6.67 -8.12
CA TYR A 200 -2.66 6.67 -7.07
C TYR A 200 -3.63 5.51 -7.23
N GLU A 201 -4.11 5.26 -8.44
CA GLU A 201 -5.02 4.16 -8.71
C GLU A 201 -4.37 2.81 -8.33
N ARG A 202 -3.09 2.59 -8.68
CA ARG A 202 -2.38 1.38 -8.27
C ARG A 202 -2.16 1.26 -6.75
N ILE A 203 -2.05 2.36 -6.02
CA ILE A 203 -2.02 2.31 -4.55
C ILE A 203 -3.37 1.78 -4.03
N GLY A 204 -4.49 2.16 -4.63
CA GLY A 204 -5.82 1.58 -4.36
C GLY A 204 -5.86 0.08 -4.64
N ASP A 205 -5.42 -0.36 -5.84
CA ASP A 205 -5.29 -1.78 -6.19
C ASP A 205 -4.54 -2.57 -5.10
N HIS A 206 -3.41 -2.04 -4.60
CA HIS A 206 -2.64 -2.70 -3.55
C HIS A 206 -3.38 -2.73 -2.20
N ALA A 207 -4.16 -1.70 -1.86
CA ALA A 207 -5.01 -1.72 -0.67
C ALA A 207 -6.08 -2.82 -0.76
N VAL A 208 -6.71 -3.00 -1.92
CA VAL A 208 -7.66 -4.10 -2.19
C VAL A 208 -6.96 -5.45 -2.06
N ASN A 209 -5.76 -5.61 -2.65
CA ASN A 209 -4.96 -6.83 -2.53
C ASN A 209 -4.64 -7.17 -1.06
N ILE A 210 -4.27 -6.17 -0.24
CA ILE A 210 -4.08 -6.36 1.21
C ILE A 210 -5.38 -6.91 1.83
N GLY A 211 -6.53 -6.31 1.51
CA GLY A 211 -7.84 -6.81 1.98
C GLY A 211 -8.10 -8.27 1.60
N GLU A 212 -7.77 -8.68 0.38
CA GLU A 212 -7.89 -10.07 -0.02
C GLU A 212 -7.00 -11.02 0.82
N ARG A 213 -5.78 -10.58 1.19
CA ARG A 213 -4.89 -11.36 2.08
C ARG A 213 -5.46 -11.47 3.50
N VAL A 214 -6.08 -10.40 4.01
CA VAL A 214 -6.78 -10.41 5.31
C VAL A 214 -7.95 -11.40 5.27
N ARG A 215 -8.79 -11.38 4.24
CA ARG A 215 -9.88 -12.35 4.08
C ARG A 215 -9.36 -13.79 4.05
N TYR A 216 -8.30 -14.06 3.30
CA TYR A 216 -7.66 -15.37 3.28
C TYR A 216 -7.14 -15.77 4.67
N MET A 217 -6.46 -14.89 5.37
CA MET A 217 -5.93 -15.13 6.71
C MET A 217 -7.05 -15.57 7.68
N VAL A 218 -8.15 -14.83 7.71
CA VAL A 218 -9.23 -15.05 8.65
C VAL A 218 -10.13 -16.23 8.28
N THR A 219 -10.53 -16.31 7.01
CA THR A 219 -11.58 -17.25 6.57
C THR A 219 -11.06 -18.46 5.80
N GLY A 220 -9.83 -18.40 5.29
CA GLY A 220 -9.27 -19.39 4.35
C GLY A 220 -9.76 -19.21 2.91
N TRP A 221 -10.56 -18.18 2.62
CA TRP A 221 -11.05 -17.90 1.28
C TRP A 221 -9.91 -17.42 0.35
N MET A 222 -9.88 -17.93 -0.88
CA MET A 222 -8.91 -17.51 -1.90
C MET A 222 -9.61 -16.80 -3.06
N PRO A 223 -9.11 -15.63 -3.50
CA PRO A 223 -9.67 -14.86 -4.63
C PRO A 223 -9.77 -15.68 -5.94
N GLU A 224 -8.75 -16.51 -6.19
CA GLU A 224 -8.64 -17.33 -7.40
C GLU A 224 -9.75 -18.41 -7.52
N GLN A 225 -10.53 -18.63 -6.48
CA GLN A 225 -11.66 -19.57 -6.46
C GLN A 225 -12.99 -18.96 -6.98
N LYS A 226 -13.00 -17.70 -7.39
CA LYS A 226 -14.19 -17.04 -7.98
C LYS A 226 -14.64 -17.63 -9.33
N GLY A 227 -13.99 -18.65 -9.86
CA GLY A 227 -14.24 -19.22 -11.20
C GLY A 227 -14.41 -20.75 -11.28
N ALA A 228 -14.61 -21.45 -10.14
CA ALA A 228 -14.85 -22.90 -10.12
C ALA A 228 -16.31 -23.23 -9.84
#